data_75b3cbe97a79866983f666c3df06266d
#
_entry.id   75b3cbe97a79866983f666c3df06266d
#
_cell.length_a   1.000
_cell.length_b   1.000
_cell.length_c   1.000
_cell.angle_alpha   90.00
_cell.angle_beta   90.00
_cell.angle_gamma   90.00
#
_symmetry.space_group_name_H-M   'P 1'
#
loop_
_entity.id
_entity.type
_entity.pdbx_description
1 polymer ?
#
loop_
_entity_poly.entity_id
_entity_poly.type
_entity_poly.pdbx_seq_one_letter_code
_entity_poly.pdbx_strand_id
1 'polypeptide(L)'
;MNLIHPNPEQPRKHFSEAELEDLKVSITEYGVLQPIIVKKDKEGGYFLIAGERRFRAAKLAGLTKIPAVIKDFSDRDAAVIAVVENVQREDLSFIEEAWAYKKLLDEYGLTQGELASKIGKKQSTISNKLRILTLPQDILEKLTDENLTERHGRALLKIEDAGAREKILQRVIANQLNVKQIGRASCRERV
;
A
#
# COMPACT_ATOMS: atom_id res chain seq x y z
N MET A 1 4.85 28.25 6.47
CA MET A 1 3.98 27.15 5.99
C MET A 1 3.13 27.52 4.75
N ASN A 2 2.87 28.78 4.50
CA ASN A 2 2.06 29.23 3.35
C ASN A 2 2.66 28.90 1.96
N LEU A 3 3.94 28.57 1.89
CA LEU A 3 4.63 28.18 0.66
C LEU A 3 4.54 26.66 0.37
N ILE A 4 3.89 25.87 1.24
CA ILE A 4 3.79 24.43 1.08
C ILE A 4 2.39 24.07 0.62
N HIS A 5 2.28 23.47 -0.56
CA HIS A 5 1.05 23.01 -1.16
C HIS A 5 0.90 21.50 -0.96
N PRO A 6 -0.31 21.01 -0.55
CA PRO A 6 -0.57 19.57 -0.50
C PRO A 6 -0.46 18.96 -1.90
N ASN A 7 0.00 17.72 -1.98
CA ASN A 7 0.01 17.00 -3.25
C ASN A 7 -1.42 16.60 -3.65
N PRO A 8 -1.95 17.02 -4.80
CA PRO A 8 -3.30 16.65 -5.26
C PRO A 8 -3.47 15.13 -5.53
N GLU A 9 -2.38 14.42 -5.76
CA GLU A 9 -2.35 12.98 -6.01
C GLU A 9 -2.25 12.12 -4.73
N GLN A 10 -2.36 12.73 -3.54
CA GLN A 10 -2.33 11.98 -2.27
C GLN A 10 -3.50 11.01 -2.16
N PRO A 11 -3.25 9.71 -2.02
CA PRO A 11 -4.31 8.70 -1.99
C PRO A 11 -5.15 8.74 -0.70
N ARG A 12 -4.61 9.30 0.39
CA ARG A 12 -5.32 9.40 1.68
C ARG A 12 -6.06 10.72 1.79
N LYS A 13 -7.39 10.68 1.60
CA LYS A 13 -8.29 11.85 1.74
C LYS A 13 -8.91 11.98 3.12
N HIS A 14 -9.04 10.87 3.87
CA HIS A 14 -9.66 10.85 5.19
C HIS A 14 -8.63 10.64 6.29
N PHE A 15 -8.65 11.51 7.27
CA PHE A 15 -7.87 11.42 8.50
C PHE A 15 -8.85 11.46 9.67
N SER A 16 -8.66 10.59 10.66
CA SER A 16 -9.44 10.66 11.90
C SER A 16 -9.12 11.98 12.62
N GLU A 17 -10.15 12.74 12.97
CA GLU A 17 -10.00 14.00 13.70
C GLU A 17 -9.32 13.77 15.06
N ALA A 18 -9.66 12.66 15.74
CA ALA A 18 -9.04 12.29 17.01
C ALA A 18 -7.52 12.09 16.87
N GLU A 19 -7.07 11.35 15.83
CA GLU A 19 -5.64 11.13 15.60
C GLU A 19 -4.87 12.42 15.23
N LEU A 20 -5.53 13.38 14.59
CA LEU A 20 -4.93 14.68 14.29
C LEU A 20 -4.84 15.55 15.53
N GLU A 21 -5.82 15.50 16.43
CA GLU A 21 -5.82 16.24 17.68
C GLU A 21 -4.74 15.75 18.63
N ASP A 22 -4.58 14.43 18.80
CA ASP A 22 -3.49 13.84 19.59
C ASP A 22 -2.12 14.28 19.07
N LEU A 23 -1.94 14.27 17.75
CA LEU A 23 -0.70 14.68 17.11
C LEU A 23 -0.47 16.20 17.26
N LYS A 24 -1.52 17.02 17.22
CA LYS A 24 -1.47 18.45 17.47
C LYS A 24 -0.98 18.75 18.89
N VAL A 25 -1.51 18.05 19.91
CA VAL A 25 -1.07 18.21 21.30
C VAL A 25 0.43 17.92 21.42
N SER A 26 0.88 16.80 20.88
CA SER A 26 2.30 16.43 20.86
C SER A 26 3.16 17.46 20.14
N ILE A 27 2.72 17.98 18.99
CA ILE A 27 3.45 19.01 18.24
C ILE A 27 3.49 20.34 18.97
N THR A 28 2.46 20.68 19.73
CA THR A 28 2.43 21.90 20.54
C THR A 28 3.44 21.85 21.68
N GLU A 29 3.64 20.65 22.28
CA GLU A 29 4.55 20.45 23.41
C GLU A 29 6.02 20.29 22.97
N TYR A 30 6.26 19.43 21.98
CA TYR A 30 7.63 19.03 21.58
C TYR A 30 8.08 19.56 20.21
N GLY A 31 7.19 20.26 19.50
CA GLY A 31 7.44 20.63 18.12
C GLY A 31 7.36 19.44 17.17
N VAL A 32 7.72 19.68 15.92
CA VAL A 32 7.76 18.61 14.90
C VAL A 32 9.13 17.95 14.92
N LEU A 33 9.24 16.80 15.58
CA LEU A 33 10.50 16.05 15.76
C LEU A 33 10.99 15.42 14.44
N GLN A 34 10.07 14.92 13.62
CA GLN A 34 10.42 14.35 12.32
C GLN A 34 10.05 15.34 11.20
N PRO A 35 11.01 15.79 10.37
CA PRO A 35 10.74 16.70 9.28
C PRO A 35 9.77 16.10 8.25
N ILE A 36 9.02 16.95 7.58
CA ILE A 36 8.27 16.61 6.38
C ILE A 36 9.21 16.56 5.19
N ILE A 37 8.79 15.87 4.11
CA ILE A 37 9.55 15.86 2.85
C ILE A 37 8.79 16.71 1.84
N VAL A 38 9.49 17.66 1.26
CA VAL A 38 8.94 18.57 0.26
C VAL A 38 9.81 18.58 -1.01
N LYS A 39 9.17 18.83 -2.15
CA LYS A 39 9.82 19.11 -3.42
C LYS A 39 9.69 20.59 -3.74
N LYS A 40 10.74 21.19 -4.32
CA LYS A 40 10.69 22.59 -4.79
C LYS A 40 9.75 22.70 -5.99
N ASP A 41 8.84 23.67 -5.93
CA ASP A 41 7.99 24.03 -7.05
C ASP A 41 8.73 24.98 -8.01
N LYS A 42 8.40 24.90 -9.29
CA LYS A 42 8.93 25.80 -10.33
C LYS A 42 8.48 27.25 -10.14
N GLU A 43 7.33 27.45 -9.51
CA GLU A 43 6.73 28.77 -9.26
C GLU A 43 7.16 29.43 -7.94
N GLY A 44 8.11 28.82 -7.21
CA GLY A 44 8.68 29.41 -6.00
C GLY A 44 8.08 28.93 -4.68
N GLY A 45 7.32 27.83 -4.68
CA GLY A 45 6.77 27.14 -3.52
C GLY A 45 7.38 25.77 -3.28
N TYR A 46 6.67 24.95 -2.52
CA TYR A 46 7.03 23.57 -2.23
C TYR A 46 5.80 22.69 -2.30
N PHE A 47 5.92 21.50 -2.90
CA PHE A 47 4.92 20.44 -2.83
C PHE A 47 5.25 19.48 -1.72
N LEU A 48 4.27 19.16 -0.90
CA LEU A 48 4.39 18.16 0.16
C LEU A 48 4.40 16.75 -0.46
N ILE A 49 5.50 16.02 -0.25
CA ILE A 49 5.68 14.66 -0.75
C ILE A 49 5.30 13.65 0.32
N ALA A 50 5.80 13.83 1.56
CA ALA A 50 5.47 12.95 2.68
C ALA A 50 5.34 13.75 3.99
N GLY A 51 4.48 13.26 4.90
CA GLY A 51 4.25 13.86 6.21
C GLY A 51 2.97 14.70 6.30
N GLU A 52 1.93 14.39 5.52
CA GLU A 52 0.64 15.11 5.48
C GLU A 52 0.02 15.27 6.87
N ARG A 53 -0.01 14.21 7.71
CA ARG A 53 -0.54 14.27 9.08
C ARG A 53 0.21 15.32 9.92
N ARG A 54 1.55 15.31 9.85
CA ARG A 54 2.41 16.26 10.59
C ARG A 54 2.19 17.69 10.09
N PHE A 55 2.06 17.89 8.78
CA PHE A 55 1.79 19.18 8.20
C PHE A 55 0.43 19.72 8.63
N ARG A 56 -0.64 18.91 8.61
CA ARG A 56 -1.98 19.31 9.06
C ARG A 56 -2.02 19.57 10.55
N ALA A 57 -1.47 18.70 11.37
CA ALA A 57 -1.41 18.89 12.82
C ALA A 57 -0.59 20.13 13.21
N ALA A 58 0.53 20.40 12.54
CA ALA A 58 1.31 21.61 12.74
C ALA A 58 0.54 22.89 12.35
N LYS A 59 -0.28 22.83 11.29
CA LYS A 59 -1.17 23.91 10.90
C LYS A 59 -2.26 24.16 11.93
N LEU A 60 -2.86 23.10 12.47
CA LEU A 60 -3.85 23.16 13.56
C LEU A 60 -3.24 23.67 14.88
N ALA A 61 -1.97 23.36 15.13
CA ALA A 61 -1.20 23.89 16.27
C ALA A 61 -0.75 25.36 16.09
N GLY A 62 -1.10 26.00 14.97
CA GLY A 62 -0.78 27.41 14.71
C GLY A 62 0.70 27.68 14.38
N LEU A 63 1.49 26.66 14.04
CA LEU A 63 2.89 26.85 13.69
C LEU A 63 3.05 27.60 12.36
N THR A 64 3.91 28.60 12.33
CA THR A 64 4.24 29.35 11.12
C THR A 64 5.35 28.71 10.29
N LYS A 65 6.17 27.83 10.92
CA LYS A 65 7.29 27.12 10.30
C LYS A 65 7.22 25.65 10.68
N ILE A 66 7.70 24.79 9.80
CA ILE A 66 7.83 23.36 10.02
C ILE A 66 9.18 22.87 9.48
N PRO A 67 9.91 22.01 10.19
CA PRO A 67 11.12 21.41 9.66
C PRO A 67 10.80 20.58 8.41
N ALA A 68 11.50 20.84 7.32
CA ALA A 68 11.28 20.18 6.05
C ALA A 68 12.62 19.80 5.40
N VAL A 69 12.67 18.61 4.84
CA VAL A 69 13.76 18.17 3.96
C VAL A 69 13.36 18.46 2.53
N ILE A 70 14.10 19.35 1.88
CA ILE A 70 13.89 19.63 0.46
C ILE A 70 14.65 18.57 -0.33
N LYS A 71 13.96 17.84 -1.17
CA LYS A 71 14.56 16.89 -2.11
C LYS A 71 14.16 17.24 -3.53
N ASP A 72 15.13 17.22 -4.42
CA ASP A 72 14.92 17.41 -5.85
C ASP A 72 14.55 16.08 -6.46
N PHE A 73 13.26 15.76 -6.40
CA PHE A 73 12.70 14.59 -7.06
C PHE A 73 12.12 15.00 -8.41
N SER A 74 12.25 14.12 -9.42
CA SER A 74 11.38 14.21 -10.58
C SER A 74 9.91 14.04 -10.13
N ASP A 75 8.94 14.51 -10.91
CA ASP A 75 7.52 14.32 -10.61
C ASP A 75 7.20 12.84 -10.44
N ARG A 76 7.84 11.98 -11.25
CA ARG A 76 7.77 10.53 -11.17
C ARG A 76 8.27 9.99 -9.82
N ASP A 77 9.44 10.43 -9.34
CA ASP A 77 9.99 9.96 -8.07
C ASP A 77 9.14 10.39 -6.88
N ALA A 78 8.61 11.62 -6.92
CA ALA A 78 7.71 12.14 -5.90
C ALA A 78 6.44 11.29 -5.79
N ALA A 79 5.82 10.96 -6.92
CA ALA A 79 4.65 10.10 -6.97
C ALA A 79 4.95 8.67 -6.49
N VAL A 80 6.08 8.10 -6.91
CA VAL A 80 6.54 6.78 -6.43
C VAL A 80 6.70 6.76 -4.92
N ILE A 81 7.33 7.77 -4.33
CA ILE A 81 7.53 7.85 -2.86
C ILE A 81 6.19 7.92 -2.14
N ALA A 82 5.24 8.71 -2.63
CA ALA A 82 3.91 8.83 -2.02
C ALA A 82 3.14 7.49 -2.04
N VAL A 83 3.22 6.74 -3.15
CA VAL A 83 2.59 5.42 -3.26
C VAL A 83 3.31 4.40 -2.38
N VAL A 84 4.65 4.40 -2.33
CA VAL A 84 5.44 3.50 -1.47
C VAL A 84 5.15 3.74 0.00
N GLU A 85 5.06 5.01 0.45
CA GLU A 85 4.67 5.34 1.83
C GLU A 85 3.29 4.77 2.17
N ASN A 86 2.32 4.93 1.27
CA ASN A 86 0.97 4.41 1.48
C ASN A 86 0.93 2.87 1.53
N VAL A 87 1.74 2.20 0.72
CA VAL A 87 1.84 0.72 0.67
C VAL A 87 2.49 0.16 1.94
N GLN A 88 3.33 0.92 2.63
CA GLN A 88 3.97 0.49 3.88
C GLN A 88 3.04 0.61 5.12
N ARG A 89 1.78 0.96 4.92
CA ARG A 89 0.80 1.00 6.02
C ARG A 89 0.38 -0.42 6.41
N GLU A 90 0.13 -0.60 7.70
CA GLU A 90 -0.23 -1.91 8.29
C GLU A 90 -1.67 -2.34 7.98
N ASP A 91 -2.52 -1.45 7.50
CA ASP A 91 -3.97 -1.65 7.32
C ASP A 91 -4.38 -2.08 5.89
N LEU A 92 -3.44 -2.25 4.96
CA LEU A 92 -3.74 -2.71 3.61
C LEU A 92 -3.93 -4.23 3.54
N SER A 93 -4.98 -4.67 2.87
CA SER A 93 -5.12 -6.08 2.49
C SER A 93 -4.00 -6.48 1.53
N PHE A 94 -3.69 -7.79 1.49
CA PHE A 94 -2.66 -8.29 0.59
C PHE A 94 -3.00 -8.10 -0.90
N ILE A 95 -4.28 -7.97 -1.25
CA ILE A 95 -4.76 -7.69 -2.61
C ILE A 95 -4.58 -6.21 -2.95
N GLU A 96 -4.92 -5.29 -2.05
CA GLU A 96 -4.66 -3.86 -2.24
C GLU A 96 -3.17 -3.57 -2.38
N GLU A 97 -2.34 -4.23 -1.55
CA GLU A 97 -0.88 -4.13 -1.67
C GLU A 97 -0.40 -4.64 -3.05
N ALA A 98 -0.97 -5.74 -3.57
CA ALA A 98 -0.63 -6.26 -4.89
C ALA A 98 -1.03 -5.29 -6.02
N TRP A 99 -2.20 -4.66 -5.94
CA TRP A 99 -2.64 -3.64 -6.90
C TRP A 99 -1.75 -2.39 -6.86
N ALA A 100 -1.36 -1.95 -5.67
CA ALA A 100 -0.44 -0.82 -5.53
C ALA A 100 0.94 -1.15 -6.14
N TYR A 101 1.44 -2.38 -5.97
CA TYR A 101 2.67 -2.81 -6.64
C TYR A 101 2.52 -2.80 -8.16
N LYS A 102 1.40 -3.35 -8.67
CA LYS A 102 1.13 -3.34 -10.11
C LYS A 102 1.11 -1.93 -10.67
N LYS A 103 0.42 -1.01 -9.98
CA LYS A 103 0.40 0.41 -10.36
C LYS A 103 1.80 1.02 -10.45
N LEU A 104 2.68 0.73 -9.47
CA LEU A 104 4.06 1.22 -9.46
C LEU A 104 4.88 0.69 -10.66
N LEU A 105 4.63 -0.56 -11.08
CA LEU A 105 5.30 -1.12 -12.26
C LEU A 105 4.75 -0.54 -13.56
N ASP A 106 3.43 -0.50 -13.72
CA ASP A 106 2.77 -0.16 -14.97
C ASP A 106 2.80 1.35 -15.26
N GLU A 107 2.47 2.19 -14.27
CA GLU A 107 2.37 3.65 -14.45
C GLU A 107 3.72 4.36 -14.29
N TYR A 108 4.56 3.86 -13.36
CA TYR A 108 5.84 4.51 -13.09
C TYR A 108 7.03 3.76 -13.69
N GLY A 109 6.80 2.68 -14.43
CA GLY A 109 7.82 1.93 -15.17
C GLY A 109 8.95 1.39 -14.28
N LEU A 110 8.66 1.05 -13.03
CA LEU A 110 9.61 0.40 -12.13
C LEU A 110 9.73 -1.08 -12.51
N THR A 111 10.93 -1.62 -12.37
CA THR A 111 11.12 -3.07 -12.36
C THR A 111 10.76 -3.65 -11.00
N GLN A 112 10.44 -4.96 -10.94
CA GLN A 112 10.18 -5.64 -9.67
C GLN A 112 11.39 -5.58 -8.71
N GLY A 113 12.61 -5.53 -9.24
CA GLY A 113 13.83 -5.41 -8.45
C GLY A 113 13.97 -4.02 -7.81
N GLU A 114 13.75 -2.95 -8.59
CA GLU A 114 13.76 -1.58 -8.09
C GLU A 114 12.68 -1.35 -7.02
N LEU A 115 11.46 -1.85 -7.27
CA LEU A 115 10.37 -1.79 -6.31
C LEU A 115 10.75 -2.52 -5.01
N ALA A 116 11.28 -3.74 -5.11
CA ALA A 116 11.72 -4.53 -3.96
C ALA A 116 12.76 -3.78 -3.12
N SER A 117 13.75 -3.15 -3.78
CA SER A 117 14.77 -2.33 -3.13
C SER A 117 14.16 -1.11 -2.41
N LYS A 118 13.22 -0.40 -3.07
CA LYS A 118 12.59 0.81 -2.51
C LYS A 118 11.74 0.52 -1.27
N ILE A 119 11.07 -0.64 -1.20
CA ILE A 119 10.19 -1.01 -0.07
C ILE A 119 10.87 -1.95 0.94
N GLY A 120 12.15 -2.30 0.73
CA GLY A 120 12.90 -3.17 1.64
C GLY A 120 12.42 -4.62 1.67
N LYS A 121 11.83 -5.13 0.57
CA LYS A 121 11.36 -6.51 0.43
C LYS A 121 12.19 -7.28 -0.61
N LYS A 122 12.08 -8.61 -0.60
CA LYS A 122 12.71 -9.44 -1.65
C LYS A 122 11.89 -9.36 -2.94
N GLN A 123 12.55 -9.37 -4.10
CA GLN A 123 11.89 -9.41 -5.41
C GLN A 123 10.90 -10.57 -5.53
N SER A 124 11.24 -11.74 -4.97
CA SER A 124 10.34 -12.90 -4.95
C SER A 124 9.03 -12.65 -4.18
N THR A 125 9.04 -11.78 -3.16
CA THR A 125 7.83 -11.36 -2.44
C THR A 125 6.93 -10.53 -3.35
N ILE A 126 7.50 -9.57 -4.08
CA ILE A 126 6.77 -8.74 -5.05
C ILE A 126 6.15 -9.63 -6.14
N SER A 127 6.97 -10.49 -6.74
CA SER A 127 6.52 -11.42 -7.79
C SER A 127 5.38 -12.31 -7.32
N ASN A 128 5.46 -12.88 -6.11
CA ASN A 128 4.40 -13.72 -5.55
C ASN A 128 3.09 -12.95 -5.33
N LYS A 129 3.16 -11.71 -4.84
CA LYS A 129 1.98 -10.86 -4.69
C LYS A 129 1.33 -10.51 -6.04
N LEU A 130 2.13 -10.08 -7.00
CA LEU A 130 1.62 -9.75 -8.35
C LEU A 130 0.94 -10.95 -9.02
N ARG A 131 1.46 -12.17 -8.83
CA ARG A 131 0.84 -13.38 -9.35
C ARG A 131 -0.57 -13.62 -8.81
N ILE A 132 -0.90 -13.16 -7.61
CA ILE A 132 -2.26 -13.30 -7.07
C ILE A 132 -3.27 -12.57 -7.95
N LEU A 133 -2.90 -11.43 -8.52
CA LEU A 133 -3.75 -10.66 -9.43
C LEU A 133 -4.05 -11.37 -10.77
N THR A 134 -3.43 -12.52 -11.05
CA THR A 134 -3.79 -13.36 -12.21
C THR A 134 -4.98 -14.28 -11.93
N LEU A 135 -5.46 -14.34 -10.68
CA LEU A 135 -6.72 -15.01 -10.36
C LEU A 135 -7.91 -14.22 -10.93
N PRO A 136 -8.99 -14.89 -11.32
CA PRO A 136 -10.24 -14.25 -11.71
C PRO A 136 -10.75 -13.28 -10.63
N GLN A 137 -11.44 -12.22 -11.06
CA GLN A 137 -11.89 -11.14 -10.19
C GLN A 137 -12.85 -11.63 -9.09
N ASP A 138 -13.76 -12.54 -9.42
CA ASP A 138 -14.69 -13.17 -8.48
C ASP A 138 -13.99 -13.94 -7.36
N ILE A 139 -12.84 -14.56 -7.66
CA ILE A 139 -12.02 -15.23 -6.66
C ILE A 139 -11.29 -14.21 -5.77
N LEU A 140 -10.78 -13.11 -6.35
CA LEU A 140 -10.13 -12.06 -5.58
C LEU A 140 -11.10 -11.40 -4.59
N GLU A 141 -12.34 -11.15 -5.01
CA GLU A 141 -13.39 -10.60 -4.16
C GLU A 141 -13.70 -11.56 -2.99
N LYS A 142 -13.92 -12.85 -3.26
CA LYS A 142 -14.13 -13.86 -2.21
C LYS A 142 -12.96 -14.00 -1.25
N LEU A 143 -11.71 -13.85 -1.74
CA LEU A 143 -10.53 -13.87 -0.87
C LEU A 143 -10.53 -12.70 0.11
N THR A 144 -11.02 -11.53 -0.30
CA THR A 144 -11.14 -10.34 0.54
C THR A 144 -12.30 -10.47 1.52
N ASP A 145 -13.51 -10.80 1.04
CA ASP A 145 -14.74 -10.83 1.82
C ASP A 145 -14.67 -11.87 2.95
N GLU A 146 -14.05 -13.02 2.67
CA GLU A 146 -13.89 -14.11 3.62
C GLU A 146 -12.59 -14.02 4.46
N ASN A 147 -11.90 -12.89 4.38
CA ASN A 147 -10.64 -12.64 5.12
C ASN A 147 -9.59 -13.77 4.93
N LEU A 148 -9.53 -14.36 3.74
CA LEU A 148 -8.55 -15.39 3.43
C LEU A 148 -7.15 -14.76 3.26
N THR A 149 -6.12 -15.53 3.55
CA THR A 149 -4.74 -15.03 3.53
C THR A 149 -4.10 -15.12 2.15
N GLU A 150 -3.02 -14.37 1.93
CA GLU A 150 -2.16 -14.49 0.74
C GLU A 150 -1.77 -15.96 0.42
N ARG A 151 -1.55 -16.78 1.47
CA ARG A 151 -1.21 -18.19 1.30
C ARG A 151 -2.33 -19.00 0.67
N HIS A 152 -3.59 -18.67 0.95
CA HIS A 152 -4.75 -19.30 0.31
C HIS A 152 -4.82 -18.92 -1.17
N GLY A 153 -4.67 -17.65 -1.52
CA GLY A 153 -4.60 -17.20 -2.91
C GLY A 153 -3.49 -17.89 -3.70
N ARG A 154 -2.28 -18.01 -3.11
CA ARG A 154 -1.15 -18.73 -3.73
C ARG A 154 -1.39 -20.23 -3.89
N ALA A 155 -2.17 -20.85 -3.01
CA ALA A 155 -2.53 -22.26 -3.16
C ALA A 155 -3.53 -22.46 -4.31
N LEU A 156 -4.50 -21.55 -4.46
CA LEU A 156 -5.48 -21.57 -5.56
C LEU A 156 -4.82 -21.34 -6.93
N LEU A 157 -3.78 -20.52 -7.02
CA LEU A 157 -3.01 -20.32 -8.26
C LEU A 157 -2.38 -21.61 -8.83
N LYS A 158 -2.15 -22.62 -7.99
CA LYS A 158 -1.58 -23.91 -8.43
C LYS A 158 -2.61 -24.83 -9.08
N ILE A 159 -3.87 -24.48 -9.03
CA ILE A 159 -4.97 -25.23 -9.60
C ILE A 159 -5.26 -24.66 -10.97
N GLU A 160 -4.93 -25.39 -12.02
CA GLU A 160 -5.06 -24.93 -13.41
C GLU A 160 -6.53 -24.91 -13.86
N ASP A 161 -7.27 -25.94 -13.53
CA ASP A 161 -8.69 -26.05 -13.89
C ASP A 161 -9.55 -25.07 -13.11
N ALA A 162 -10.31 -24.22 -13.82
CA ALA A 162 -11.13 -23.17 -13.24
C ALA A 162 -12.26 -23.75 -12.37
N GLY A 163 -12.89 -24.86 -12.80
CA GLY A 163 -13.97 -25.51 -12.07
C GLY A 163 -13.49 -26.15 -10.78
N ALA A 164 -12.33 -26.84 -10.82
CA ALA A 164 -11.69 -27.38 -9.63
C ALA A 164 -11.26 -26.28 -8.65
N ARG A 165 -10.75 -25.16 -9.17
CA ARG A 165 -10.36 -24.00 -8.35
C ARG A 165 -11.54 -23.43 -7.58
N GLU A 166 -12.68 -23.23 -8.24
CA GLU A 166 -13.90 -22.71 -7.61
C GLU A 166 -14.44 -23.69 -6.55
N LYS A 167 -14.54 -25.00 -6.86
CA LYS A 167 -14.96 -26.02 -5.90
C LYS A 167 -14.08 -26.04 -4.64
N ILE A 168 -12.76 -25.94 -4.82
CA ILE A 168 -11.82 -25.92 -3.70
C ILE A 168 -11.98 -24.62 -2.89
N LEU A 169 -12.18 -23.45 -3.53
CA LEU A 169 -12.44 -22.22 -2.82
C LEU A 169 -13.71 -22.33 -1.96
N GLN A 170 -14.81 -22.86 -2.51
CA GLN A 170 -16.04 -23.07 -1.74
C GLN A 170 -15.81 -23.97 -0.52
N ARG A 171 -15.01 -25.04 -0.67
CA ARG A 171 -14.65 -25.92 0.45
C ARG A 171 -13.75 -25.24 1.49
N VAL A 172 -12.86 -24.34 1.05
CA VAL A 172 -12.03 -23.52 1.96
C VAL A 172 -12.91 -22.63 2.82
N ILE A 173 -13.89 -21.96 2.21
CA ILE A 173 -14.84 -21.09 2.90
C ILE A 173 -15.71 -21.89 3.87
N ALA A 174 -16.38 -22.95 3.37
CA ALA A 174 -17.33 -23.74 4.15
C ALA A 174 -16.69 -24.49 5.34
N ASN A 175 -15.45 -24.96 5.19
CA ASN A 175 -14.78 -25.82 6.18
C ASN A 175 -13.57 -25.15 6.84
N GLN A 176 -13.29 -23.87 6.57
CA GLN A 176 -12.14 -23.12 7.08
C GLN A 176 -10.80 -23.87 6.87
N LEU A 177 -10.62 -24.47 5.68
CA LEU A 177 -9.48 -25.32 5.40
C LEU A 177 -8.18 -24.53 5.42
N ASN A 178 -7.17 -25.08 6.08
CA ASN A 178 -5.83 -24.49 6.02
C ASN A 178 -5.10 -24.83 4.68
N VAL A 179 -4.03 -24.10 4.39
CA VAL A 179 -3.26 -24.23 3.13
C VAL A 179 -2.75 -25.64 2.84
N LYS A 180 -2.39 -26.42 3.89
CA LYS A 180 -1.95 -27.82 3.71
C LYS A 180 -3.11 -28.72 3.24
N GLN A 181 -4.31 -28.46 3.74
CA GLN A 181 -5.51 -29.19 3.35
C GLN A 181 -5.92 -28.86 1.91
N ILE A 182 -5.75 -27.62 1.45
CA ILE A 182 -5.95 -27.23 0.05
C ILE A 182 -5.04 -28.05 -0.87
N GLY A 183 -3.74 -28.14 -0.55
CA GLY A 183 -2.80 -28.94 -1.33
C GLY A 183 -3.18 -30.41 -1.45
N ARG A 184 -3.74 -31.01 -0.39
CA ARG A 184 -4.24 -32.40 -0.40
C ARG A 184 -5.53 -32.56 -1.21
N ALA A 185 -6.43 -31.57 -1.12
CA ALA A 185 -7.68 -31.56 -1.88
C ALA A 185 -7.43 -31.43 -3.38
N SER A 186 -6.52 -30.52 -3.79
CA SER A 186 -6.15 -30.34 -5.20
C SER A 186 -5.47 -31.58 -5.82
N CYS A 187 -4.78 -32.38 -5.02
CA CYS A 187 -4.17 -33.62 -5.48
C CYS A 187 -5.23 -34.74 -5.77
N ARG A 188 -6.35 -34.74 -5.04
CA ARG A 188 -7.44 -35.72 -5.21
C ARG A 188 -8.36 -35.41 -6.39
N GLU A 189 -8.43 -34.15 -6.83
CA GLU A 189 -9.25 -33.74 -7.98
C GLU A 189 -8.50 -33.82 -9.34
N ARG A 190 -7.21 -34.18 -9.33
CA ARG A 190 -6.42 -34.42 -10.55
C ARG A 190 -6.46 -35.86 -11.05
N VAL A 191 -7.23 -36.74 -10.45
CA VAL A 191 -7.52 -38.12 -10.86
C VAL A 191 -8.96 -38.16 -11.33
#